data_106fdb1bbee0011082851e5791525cf8
#
_entry.id   106fdb1bbee0011082851e5791525cf8
#
_cell.length_a   1.000
_cell.length_b   1.000
_cell.length_c   1.000
_cell.angle_alpha   90.00
_cell.angle_beta   90.00
_cell.angle_gamma   90.00
#
_symmetry.space_group_name_H-M   'P 1'
#
loop_
_entity.id
_entity.type
_entity.pdbx_description
1 polymer ?
#
loop_
_entity_poly.entity_id
_entity_poly.type
_entity_poly.pdbx_seq_one_letter_code
_entity_poly.pdbx_strand_id
1 'polypeptide(L)'
;PSAGEVELAGHALGELDEDRRARVRAEHVGFVFQSFQLLDSLTALENVMLPLELAGRADARQQASALLERVGLGQRLSHYPRQLSGGEQQRVAIARAFAAEPDILFADEPTGNLDSQTGARICELLFALNRERGTTLVLVTHDAGLAARCQQQLRLEGGRRVAAAG
;
A
#
# COMPACT_ATOMS: atom_id res chain seq x y z
N PRO A 1 -18.35 11.70 2.39
CA PRO A 1 -19.24 11.69 1.21
C PRO A 1 -20.27 12.83 1.31
N SER A 2 -20.80 13.27 0.16
CA SER A 2 -21.87 14.27 0.15
C SER A 2 -23.22 13.66 0.55
N ALA A 3 -23.35 12.34 0.46
CA ALA A 3 -24.49 11.53 0.88
C ALA A 3 -24.04 10.08 1.05
N GLY A 4 -24.80 9.29 1.81
CA GLY A 4 -24.50 7.90 2.11
C GLY A 4 -23.59 7.73 3.32
N GLU A 5 -23.33 6.48 3.68
CA GLU A 5 -22.50 6.08 4.82
C GLU A 5 -21.26 5.37 4.33
N VAL A 6 -20.15 5.54 5.07
CA VAL A 6 -18.90 4.82 4.82
C VAL A 6 -18.49 4.14 6.11
N GLU A 7 -18.34 2.83 6.01
CA GLU A 7 -17.82 2.00 7.09
C GLU A 7 -16.45 1.43 6.70
N LEU A 8 -15.50 1.44 7.62
CA LEU A 8 -14.16 0.89 7.46
C LEU A 8 -13.83 0.06 8.69
N ALA A 9 -13.52 -1.23 8.51
CA ALA A 9 -13.18 -2.13 9.61
C ALA A 9 -14.17 -2.08 10.80
N GLY A 10 -15.48 -1.96 10.52
CA GLY A 10 -16.53 -1.85 11.53
C GLY A 10 -16.73 -0.44 12.11
N HIS A 11 -16.03 0.57 11.62
CA HIS A 11 -16.15 1.95 12.07
C HIS A 11 -16.95 2.80 11.08
N ALA A 12 -18.07 3.39 11.52
CA ALA A 12 -18.85 4.34 10.73
C ALA A 12 -18.10 5.68 10.65
N LEU A 13 -17.36 5.92 9.56
CA LEU A 13 -16.44 7.08 9.43
C LEU A 13 -17.14 8.44 9.51
N GLY A 14 -18.43 8.49 9.14
CA GLY A 14 -19.24 9.73 9.20
C GLY A 14 -19.50 10.22 10.62
N GLU A 15 -19.50 9.31 11.60
CA GLU A 15 -19.75 9.61 13.01
C GLU A 15 -18.48 9.99 13.79
N LEU A 16 -17.30 9.80 13.18
CA LEU A 16 -16.01 10.06 13.82
C LEU A 16 -15.55 11.50 13.57
N ASP A 17 -14.93 12.10 14.59
CA ASP A 17 -14.13 13.31 14.43
C ASP A 17 -12.83 13.02 13.62
N GLU A 18 -12.09 14.07 13.26
CA GLU A 18 -10.91 13.94 12.42
C GLU A 18 -9.80 13.11 13.10
N ASP A 19 -9.60 13.28 14.41
CA ASP A 19 -8.57 12.56 15.16
C ASP A 19 -8.87 11.06 15.21
N ARG A 20 -10.13 10.68 15.44
CA ARG A 20 -10.58 9.29 15.42
C ARG A 20 -10.49 8.69 14.02
N ARG A 21 -10.88 9.43 12.98
CA ARG A 21 -10.70 9.00 11.59
C ARG A 21 -9.22 8.76 11.25
N ALA A 22 -8.34 9.66 11.70
CA ALA A 22 -6.90 9.50 11.51
C ALA A 22 -6.36 8.22 12.18
N ARG A 23 -6.82 7.91 13.41
CA ARG A 23 -6.46 6.66 14.11
C ARG A 23 -6.96 5.43 13.36
N VAL A 24 -8.23 5.39 12.96
CA VAL A 24 -8.78 4.27 12.19
C VAL A 24 -7.99 4.05 10.89
N ARG A 25 -7.63 5.14 10.18
CA ARG A 25 -6.75 5.02 8.98
C ARG A 25 -5.38 4.45 9.33
N ALA A 26 -4.75 4.95 10.41
CA ALA A 26 -3.41 4.50 10.82
C ALA A 26 -3.38 3.03 11.24
N GLU A 27 -4.44 2.54 11.88
CA GLU A 27 -4.54 1.18 12.40
C GLU A 27 -4.95 0.16 11.34
N HIS A 28 -5.85 0.55 10.41
CA HIS A 28 -6.52 -0.42 9.53
C HIS A 28 -6.15 -0.27 8.05
N VAL A 29 -5.46 0.82 7.64
CA VAL A 29 -5.29 1.11 6.22
C VAL A 29 -3.82 1.28 5.83
N GLY A 30 -3.38 0.53 4.82
CA GLY A 30 -2.13 0.75 4.12
C GLY A 30 -2.37 1.42 2.76
N PHE A 31 -1.39 2.19 2.29
CA PHE A 31 -1.42 2.83 0.98
C PHE A 31 -0.16 2.57 0.18
N VAL A 32 -0.34 2.20 -1.09
CA VAL A 32 0.72 2.13 -2.12
C VAL A 32 0.31 3.04 -3.26
N PHE A 33 1.14 4.03 -3.58
CA PHE A 33 0.89 5.04 -4.61
C PHE A 33 1.78 4.85 -5.82
N GLN A 34 1.35 5.35 -6.97
CA GLN A 34 2.12 5.39 -8.21
C GLN A 34 3.44 6.16 -8.04
N SER A 35 3.45 7.26 -7.28
CA SER A 35 4.63 8.12 -7.04
C SER A 35 5.43 7.75 -5.79
N PHE A 36 5.27 6.52 -5.28
CA PHE A 36 5.93 5.92 -4.12
C PHE A 36 5.66 6.65 -2.79
N GLN A 37 5.58 7.97 -2.77
CA GLN A 37 5.32 8.81 -1.58
C GLN A 37 6.27 8.50 -0.41
N LEU A 38 7.55 8.23 -0.71
CA LEU A 38 8.59 8.07 0.30
C LEU A 38 9.00 9.45 0.83
N LEU A 39 9.40 9.49 2.10
CA LEU A 39 9.99 10.67 2.72
C LEU A 39 11.48 10.73 2.33
N ASP A 40 11.85 11.72 1.55
CA ASP A 40 13.21 11.88 0.98
C ASP A 40 14.30 12.07 2.03
N SER A 41 13.93 12.59 3.20
CA SER A 41 14.82 12.80 4.36
C SER A 41 15.07 11.53 5.18
N LEU A 42 14.33 10.46 4.92
CA LEU A 42 14.42 9.19 5.63
C LEU A 42 15.04 8.11 4.72
N THR A 43 15.83 7.24 5.32
CA THR A 43 16.34 6.02 4.66
C THR A 43 15.21 5.04 4.34
N ALA A 44 15.49 4.00 3.57
CA ALA A 44 14.55 2.91 3.31
C ALA A 44 14.05 2.28 4.62
N LEU A 45 14.94 2.02 5.57
CA LEU A 45 14.60 1.47 6.88
C LEU A 45 13.67 2.42 7.65
N GLU A 46 14.02 3.69 7.75
CA GLU A 46 13.23 4.69 8.49
C GLU A 46 11.86 4.93 7.87
N ASN A 47 11.75 4.91 6.53
CA ASN A 47 10.45 4.97 5.85
C ASN A 47 9.53 3.81 6.26
N VAL A 48 10.06 2.59 6.40
CA VAL A 48 9.26 1.42 6.81
C VAL A 48 9.05 1.37 8.33
N MET A 49 9.98 1.90 9.12
CA MET A 49 9.83 2.01 10.59
C MET A 49 8.73 2.99 11.00
N LEU A 50 8.54 4.07 10.24
CA LEU A 50 7.67 5.18 10.63
C LEU A 50 6.26 4.76 11.08
N PRO A 51 5.48 3.95 10.32
CA PRO A 51 4.16 3.51 10.78
C PRO A 51 4.23 2.65 12.05
N LEU A 52 5.28 1.87 12.24
CA LEU A 52 5.48 1.04 13.43
C LEU A 52 5.79 1.89 14.67
N GLU A 53 6.62 2.93 14.52
CA GLU A 53 6.94 3.86 15.60
C GLU A 53 5.73 4.69 16.02
N LEU A 54 4.92 5.14 15.04
CA LEU A 54 3.67 5.84 15.31
C LEU A 54 2.65 4.95 16.03
N ALA A 55 2.67 3.64 15.78
CA ALA A 55 1.90 2.63 16.50
C ALA A 55 2.51 2.23 17.86
N GLY A 56 3.63 2.86 18.28
CA GLY A 56 4.29 2.60 19.56
C GLY A 56 4.98 1.23 19.67
N ARG A 57 5.34 0.59 18.51
CA ARG A 57 5.97 -0.73 18.51
C ARG A 57 7.43 -0.64 18.93
N ALA A 58 7.78 -1.28 20.03
CA ALA A 58 9.16 -1.30 20.57
C ALA A 58 10.17 -2.01 19.65
N ASP A 59 9.70 -2.91 18.81
CA ASP A 59 10.46 -3.73 17.86
C ASP A 59 10.42 -3.20 16.42
N ALA A 60 10.03 -1.92 16.22
CA ALA A 60 9.84 -1.28 14.92
C ALA A 60 11.02 -1.51 13.96
N ARG A 61 12.26 -1.32 14.44
CA ARG A 61 13.46 -1.53 13.63
C ARG A 61 13.62 -2.97 13.15
N GLN A 62 13.37 -3.94 14.01
CA GLN A 62 13.50 -5.35 13.68
C GLN A 62 12.44 -5.76 12.64
N GLN A 63 11.19 -5.35 12.84
CA GLN A 63 10.09 -5.64 11.90
C GLN A 63 10.33 -4.98 10.55
N ALA A 64 10.73 -3.71 10.52
CA ALA A 64 11.02 -2.99 9.28
C ALA A 64 12.19 -3.63 8.51
N SER A 65 13.26 -4.05 9.21
CA SER A 65 14.38 -4.76 8.58
C SER A 65 13.94 -6.06 7.94
N ALA A 66 13.17 -6.88 8.66
CA ALA A 66 12.65 -8.15 8.15
C ALA A 66 11.74 -7.96 6.92
N LEU A 67 10.89 -6.91 6.92
CA LEU A 67 10.06 -6.57 5.76
C LEU A 67 10.91 -6.15 4.55
N LEU A 68 11.93 -5.33 4.76
CA LEU A 68 12.84 -4.92 3.69
C LEU A 68 13.66 -6.10 3.13
N GLU A 69 14.11 -7.02 3.97
CA GLU A 69 14.74 -8.26 3.52
C GLU A 69 13.76 -9.09 2.66
N ARG A 70 12.51 -9.20 3.10
CA ARG A 70 11.47 -9.94 2.38
C ARG A 70 11.14 -9.36 0.99
N VAL A 71 11.20 -8.04 0.84
CA VAL A 71 11.05 -7.40 -0.48
C VAL A 71 12.36 -7.30 -1.27
N GLY A 72 13.43 -7.98 -0.82
CA GLY A 72 14.72 -8.05 -1.50
C GLY A 72 15.57 -6.78 -1.36
N LEU A 73 15.42 -6.03 -0.27
CA LEU A 73 16.14 -4.77 0.00
C LEU A 73 17.00 -4.81 1.27
N GLY A 74 17.35 -6.00 1.78
CA GLY A 74 18.18 -6.14 2.97
C GLY A 74 19.55 -5.45 2.90
N GLN A 75 20.10 -5.26 1.68
CA GLN A 75 21.36 -4.55 1.45
C GLN A 75 21.16 -3.04 1.16
N ARG A 76 19.92 -2.53 1.28
CA ARG A 76 19.54 -1.15 0.96
C ARG A 76 18.98 -0.37 2.15
N LEU A 77 19.04 -0.92 3.35
CA LEU A 77 18.42 -0.36 4.57
C LEU A 77 18.78 1.12 4.83
N SER A 78 20.05 1.49 4.62
CA SER A 78 20.57 2.83 4.84
C SER A 78 20.50 3.76 3.62
N HIS A 79 19.95 3.30 2.49
CA HIS A 79 19.83 4.12 1.29
C HIS A 79 18.65 5.08 1.40
N TYR A 80 18.86 6.31 0.96
CA TYR A 80 17.80 7.31 0.79
C TYR A 80 17.02 7.08 -0.52
N PRO A 81 15.77 7.54 -0.65
CA PRO A 81 14.97 7.35 -1.86
C PRO A 81 15.70 7.72 -3.16
N ARG A 82 16.44 8.82 -3.18
CA ARG A 82 17.23 9.29 -4.33
C ARG A 82 18.36 8.33 -4.77
N GLN A 83 18.73 7.38 -3.93
CA GLN A 83 19.77 6.38 -4.21
C GLN A 83 19.19 5.05 -4.68
N LEU A 84 17.86 4.95 -4.73
CA LEU A 84 17.10 3.76 -5.11
C LEU A 84 16.51 3.93 -6.51
N SER A 85 16.52 2.86 -7.29
CA SER A 85 15.74 2.79 -8.53
C SER A 85 14.24 2.87 -8.25
N GLY A 86 13.42 3.21 -9.27
CA GLY A 86 11.96 3.29 -9.12
C GLY A 86 11.35 1.98 -8.59
N GLY A 87 11.82 0.83 -9.08
CA GLY A 87 11.36 -0.47 -8.58
C GLY A 87 11.81 -0.75 -7.13
N GLU A 88 12.99 -0.26 -6.69
CA GLU A 88 13.41 -0.34 -5.30
C GLU A 88 12.57 0.57 -4.41
N GLN A 89 12.30 1.81 -4.85
CA GLN A 89 11.42 2.74 -4.14
C GLN A 89 10.01 2.16 -3.97
N GLN A 90 9.46 1.53 -5.01
CA GLN A 90 8.14 0.89 -4.91
C GLN A 90 8.14 -0.29 -3.93
N ARG A 91 9.22 -1.07 -3.87
CA ARG A 91 9.35 -2.14 -2.86
C ARG A 91 9.43 -1.58 -1.44
N VAL A 92 10.11 -0.45 -1.21
CA VAL A 92 10.08 0.25 0.08
C VAL A 92 8.66 0.71 0.42
N ALA A 93 7.94 1.32 -0.54
CA ALA A 93 6.56 1.78 -0.35
C ALA A 93 5.62 0.62 0.00
N ILE A 94 5.77 -0.53 -0.67
CA ILE A 94 5.01 -1.74 -0.36
C ILE A 94 5.35 -2.24 1.06
N ALA A 95 6.64 -2.36 1.41
CA ALA A 95 7.04 -2.79 2.75
C ALA A 95 6.46 -1.86 3.83
N ARG A 96 6.51 -0.55 3.61
CA ARG A 96 5.91 0.46 4.51
C ARG A 96 4.41 0.27 4.66
N ALA A 97 3.70 0.02 3.56
CA ALA A 97 2.25 -0.15 3.57
C ALA A 97 1.80 -1.40 4.35
N PHE A 98 2.60 -2.45 4.33
CA PHE A 98 2.34 -3.68 5.10
C PHE A 98 2.90 -3.67 6.52
N ALA A 99 3.70 -2.66 6.90
CA ALA A 99 4.40 -2.64 8.19
C ALA A 99 3.43 -2.64 9.39
N ALA A 100 2.35 -1.85 9.31
CA ALA A 100 1.34 -1.77 10.36
C ALA A 100 0.31 -2.94 10.34
N GLU A 101 0.51 -3.94 9.48
CA GLU A 101 -0.39 -5.09 9.30
C GLU A 101 -1.85 -4.67 9.03
N PRO A 102 -2.11 -3.86 7.99
CA PRO A 102 -3.41 -3.27 7.75
C PRO A 102 -4.46 -4.32 7.35
N ASP A 103 -5.72 -4.08 7.73
CA ASP A 103 -6.86 -4.90 7.27
C ASP A 103 -7.17 -4.65 5.80
N ILE A 104 -6.92 -3.41 5.33
CA ILE A 104 -7.20 -2.98 3.97
C ILE A 104 -5.96 -2.28 3.38
N LEU A 105 -5.57 -2.68 2.18
CA LEU A 105 -4.51 -2.05 1.41
C LEU A 105 -5.10 -1.40 0.16
N PHE A 106 -4.95 -0.10 0.02
CA PHE A 106 -5.23 0.62 -1.22
C PHE A 106 -3.97 0.73 -2.05
N ALA A 107 -4.02 0.27 -3.30
CA ALA A 107 -2.93 0.39 -4.26
C ALA A 107 -3.44 1.17 -5.49
N ASP A 108 -2.93 2.38 -5.65
CA ASP A 108 -3.29 3.29 -6.74
C ASP A 108 -2.20 3.28 -7.80
N GLU A 109 -2.49 2.66 -8.95
CA GLU A 109 -1.57 2.47 -10.08
C GLU A 109 -0.16 2.03 -9.63
N PRO A 110 -0.01 0.94 -8.85
CA PRO A 110 1.24 0.61 -8.16
C PRO A 110 2.42 0.32 -9.10
N THR A 111 2.19 0.25 -10.40
CA THR A 111 3.22 -0.01 -11.43
C THR A 111 3.30 1.06 -12.50
N GLY A 112 2.49 2.12 -12.41
CA GLY A 112 2.34 3.12 -13.46
C GLY A 112 3.61 3.89 -13.83
N ASN A 113 4.59 3.97 -12.93
CA ASN A 113 5.89 4.63 -13.15
C ASN A 113 7.05 3.66 -13.42
N LEU A 114 6.75 2.39 -13.72
CA LEU A 114 7.76 1.34 -13.89
C LEU A 114 7.72 0.76 -15.30
N ASP A 115 8.86 0.25 -15.77
CA ASP A 115 8.88 -0.57 -16.97
C ASP A 115 8.08 -1.87 -16.76
N SER A 116 7.65 -2.48 -17.86
CA SER A 116 6.75 -3.65 -17.82
C SER A 116 7.32 -4.85 -17.04
N GLN A 117 8.63 -5.10 -17.14
CA GLN A 117 9.26 -6.21 -16.43
C GLN A 117 9.34 -5.96 -14.93
N THR A 118 9.75 -4.75 -14.53
CA THR A 118 9.77 -4.34 -13.14
C THR A 118 8.36 -4.30 -12.57
N GLY A 119 7.40 -3.75 -13.31
CA GLY A 119 5.98 -3.72 -12.93
C GLY A 119 5.42 -5.10 -12.65
N ALA A 120 5.68 -6.09 -13.52
CA ALA A 120 5.24 -7.46 -13.30
C ALA A 120 5.78 -8.05 -11.98
N ARG A 121 7.07 -7.83 -11.67
CA ARG A 121 7.68 -8.28 -10.40
C ARG A 121 7.07 -7.60 -9.17
N ILE A 122 6.76 -6.31 -9.27
CA ILE A 122 6.08 -5.55 -8.21
C ILE A 122 4.67 -6.10 -7.97
N CYS A 123 3.92 -6.40 -9.04
CA CYS A 123 2.60 -7.03 -8.91
C CYS A 123 2.68 -8.39 -8.22
N GLU A 124 3.62 -9.26 -8.63
CA GLU A 124 3.79 -10.57 -7.98
C GLU A 124 4.09 -10.42 -6.49
N LEU A 125 4.99 -9.50 -6.12
CA LEU A 125 5.33 -9.21 -4.73
C LEU A 125 4.10 -8.72 -3.94
N LEU A 126 3.35 -7.77 -4.49
CA LEU A 126 2.16 -7.20 -3.86
C LEU A 126 1.10 -8.28 -3.59
N PHE A 127 0.78 -9.12 -4.59
CA PHE A 127 -0.18 -10.20 -4.43
C PHE A 127 0.32 -11.31 -3.51
N ALA A 128 1.63 -11.60 -3.48
CA ALA A 128 2.21 -12.58 -2.57
C ALA A 128 2.06 -12.13 -1.11
N LEU A 129 2.48 -10.90 -0.79
CA LEU A 129 2.34 -10.33 0.55
C LEU A 129 0.87 -10.22 0.98
N ASN A 130 0.00 -9.81 0.06
CA ASN A 130 -1.44 -9.72 0.33
C ASN A 130 -2.04 -11.09 0.74
N ARG A 131 -1.71 -12.16 0.01
CA ARG A 131 -2.19 -13.51 0.36
C ARG A 131 -1.67 -13.99 1.71
N GLU A 132 -0.41 -13.72 2.03
CA GLU A 132 0.21 -14.15 3.28
C GLU A 132 -0.37 -13.42 4.50
N ARG A 133 -0.70 -12.15 4.35
CA ARG A 133 -1.24 -11.33 5.44
C ARG A 133 -2.75 -11.40 5.56
N GLY A 134 -3.46 -11.91 4.55
CA GLY A 134 -4.92 -11.97 4.52
C GLY A 134 -5.57 -10.58 4.42
N THR A 135 -4.83 -9.57 3.96
CA THR A 135 -5.28 -8.18 3.82
C THR A 135 -6.28 -8.05 2.66
N THR A 136 -7.31 -7.23 2.80
CA THR A 136 -8.19 -6.89 1.68
C THR A 136 -7.48 -5.90 0.75
N LEU A 137 -7.21 -6.30 -0.50
CA LEU A 137 -6.57 -5.43 -1.50
C LEU A 137 -7.63 -4.71 -2.34
N VAL A 138 -7.60 -3.38 -2.29
CA VAL A 138 -8.35 -2.50 -3.22
C VAL A 138 -7.36 -1.92 -4.22
N LEU A 139 -7.41 -2.42 -5.46
CA LEU A 139 -6.50 -2.03 -6.53
C LEU A 139 -7.18 -1.10 -7.51
N VAL A 140 -6.62 0.10 -7.70
CA VAL A 140 -6.99 1.03 -8.77
C VAL A 140 -6.00 0.86 -9.90
N THR A 141 -6.48 0.52 -11.09
CA THR A 141 -5.63 0.32 -12.26
C THR A 141 -6.40 0.47 -13.56
N HIS A 142 -5.71 0.88 -14.63
CA HIS A 142 -6.19 0.83 -16.00
C HIS A 142 -5.69 -0.42 -16.76
N ASP A 143 -4.83 -1.24 -16.14
CA ASP A 143 -4.33 -2.49 -16.73
C ASP A 143 -5.37 -3.61 -16.55
N ALA A 144 -5.96 -4.05 -17.67
CA ALA A 144 -6.97 -5.11 -17.68
C ALA A 144 -6.41 -6.47 -17.21
N GLY A 145 -5.13 -6.76 -17.48
CA GLY A 145 -4.47 -8.00 -17.05
C GLY A 145 -4.30 -8.02 -15.53
N LEU A 146 -3.97 -6.87 -14.94
CA LEU A 146 -3.85 -6.73 -13.50
C LEU A 146 -5.23 -6.78 -12.82
N ALA A 147 -6.24 -6.11 -13.39
CA ALA A 147 -7.62 -6.15 -12.90
C ALA A 147 -8.19 -7.59 -12.92
N ALA A 148 -7.87 -8.38 -13.94
CA ALA A 148 -8.33 -9.77 -14.05
C ALA A 148 -7.80 -10.71 -12.95
N ARG A 149 -6.80 -10.30 -12.19
CA ARG A 149 -6.26 -11.06 -11.05
C ARG A 149 -7.05 -10.86 -9.75
N CYS A 150 -7.92 -9.85 -9.72
CA CYS A 150 -8.77 -9.56 -8.56
C CYS A 150 -10.05 -10.41 -8.58
N GLN A 151 -10.55 -10.80 -7.40
CA GLN A 151 -11.78 -11.59 -7.27
C GLN A 151 -13.03 -10.82 -7.70
N GLN A 152 -13.00 -9.49 -7.53
CA GLN A 152 -14.10 -8.60 -7.90
C GLN A 152 -13.55 -7.41 -8.68
N GLN A 153 -14.33 -6.92 -9.63
CA GLN A 153 -13.97 -5.77 -10.44
C GLN A 153 -15.13 -4.77 -10.43
N LEU A 154 -14.78 -3.50 -10.24
CA LEU A 154 -15.68 -2.37 -10.36
C LEU A 154 -15.16 -1.47 -11.48
N ARG A 155 -15.91 -1.35 -12.57
CA ARG A 155 -15.56 -0.45 -13.66
C ARG A 155 -16.24 0.89 -13.49
N LEU A 156 -15.47 1.96 -13.63
CA LEU A 156 -15.94 3.34 -13.54
C LEU A 156 -15.69 4.06 -14.87
N GLU A 157 -16.70 4.74 -15.39
CA GLU A 157 -16.58 5.62 -16.55
C GLU A 157 -17.28 6.95 -16.23
N GLY A 158 -16.56 8.07 -16.41
CA GLY A 158 -17.08 9.40 -16.08
C GLY A 158 -17.56 9.53 -14.62
N GLY A 159 -16.90 8.84 -13.68
CA GLY A 159 -17.26 8.84 -12.25
C GLY A 159 -18.49 7.99 -11.89
N ARG A 160 -19.02 7.21 -12.82
CA ARG A 160 -20.18 6.34 -12.60
C ARG A 160 -19.80 4.87 -12.78
N ARG A 161 -20.41 4.02 -11.95
CA ARG A 161 -20.28 2.57 -12.12
C ARG A 161 -20.95 2.13 -13.43
N VAL A 162 -20.22 1.38 -14.25
CA VAL A 162 -20.73 0.72 -15.44
C VAL A 162 -20.75 -0.80 -15.24
N ALA A 163 -21.68 -1.49 -15.89
CA ALA A 163 -21.71 -2.95 -15.85
C ALA A 163 -20.40 -3.50 -16.45
N ALA A 164 -19.83 -4.55 -15.82
CA ALA A 164 -18.75 -5.28 -16.45
C ALA A 164 -19.27 -5.84 -17.78
N ALA A 165 -18.54 -5.57 -18.88
CA ALA A 165 -18.82 -6.27 -20.14
C ALA A 165 -18.56 -7.76 -19.89
N GLY A 166 -19.61 -8.57 -20.05
CA GLY A 166 -19.57 -10.02 -19.92
C GLY A 166 -18.67 -10.69 -20.95
#